data_5f3c50f4eccca3b373eff8b690750341
#
_entry.id   5f3c50f4eccca3b373eff8b690750341
#
_cell.length_a   1.000
_cell.length_b   1.000
_cell.length_c   1.000
_cell.angle_alpha   90.00
_cell.angle_beta   90.00
_cell.angle_gamma   90.00
#
_symmetry.space_group_name_H-M   'P 1'
#
loop_
_entity.id
_entity.type
_entity.pdbx_description
1 polymer ?
#
loop_
_entity_poly.entity_id
_entity_poly.type
_entity_poly.pdbx_seq_one_letter_code
_entity_poly.pdbx_strand_id
1 'polypeptide(L)'
;MRKEDTILVIDMQKVYQPGNPWACAHVNEAAQQIATLLDHVLELRDASPANASDSTVITSRDAAPGTAAAASQRSTVGESSVANTSVDMGAPSVLLTRYIAPADEDAQGVWADYNRENRAINENPVMNEFIPAIARYVEEFPYIDKCTYSCFSNEYVRVAADRSMVHGGRIVLSGVVAECCVLSTFFEGTDAGYRFVYLTDACAGVDVESERAVQTILQGLSPLHVELMTTAEYINEK
;
A
#
# COMPACT_ATOMS: atom_id res chain seq x y z
N MET A 1 7.50 -2.94 16.49
CA MET A 1 7.48 -3.06 15.00
C MET A 1 8.55 -4.06 14.57
N ARG A 2 8.25 -4.98 13.64
CA ARG A 2 9.19 -6.01 13.19
C ARG A 2 9.77 -5.62 11.84
N LYS A 3 11.07 -5.80 11.67
CA LYS A 3 11.79 -5.45 10.41
C LYS A 3 11.41 -6.35 9.22
N GLU A 4 10.84 -7.53 9.50
CA GLU A 4 10.35 -8.48 8.51
C GLU A 4 8.97 -8.13 7.97
N ASP A 5 8.24 -7.19 8.61
CA ASP A 5 6.91 -6.78 8.17
C ASP A 5 6.97 -6.00 6.85
N THR A 6 5.88 -6.04 6.09
CA THR A 6 5.64 -5.18 4.93
C THR A 6 4.46 -4.26 5.21
N ILE A 7 4.68 -2.97 5.17
CA ILE A 7 3.66 -1.93 5.40
C ILE A 7 3.07 -1.53 4.06
N LEU A 8 1.74 -1.65 3.93
CA LEU A 8 0.97 -1.16 2.81
C LEU A 8 0.26 0.14 3.19
N VAL A 9 0.57 1.23 2.49
CA VAL A 9 -0.15 2.50 2.57
C VAL A 9 -1.09 2.58 1.38
N ILE A 10 -2.36 2.27 1.61
CA ILE A 10 -3.33 2.01 0.55
C ILE A 10 -4.05 3.29 0.19
N ASP A 11 -3.90 3.71 -1.08
CA ASP A 11 -4.72 4.67 -1.83
C ASP A 11 -4.94 6.04 -1.12
N MET A 12 -3.94 6.56 -0.42
CA MET A 12 -4.04 7.85 0.27
C MET A 12 -4.03 9.03 -0.71
N GLN A 13 -5.08 9.10 -1.57
CA GLN A 13 -5.23 10.07 -2.65
C GLN A 13 -6.19 11.21 -2.28
N LYS A 14 -6.05 12.35 -2.96
CA LYS A 14 -6.86 13.55 -2.73
C LYS A 14 -8.36 13.33 -2.92
N VAL A 15 -8.77 12.41 -3.77
CA VAL A 15 -10.18 12.06 -4.00
C VAL A 15 -10.91 11.65 -2.72
N TYR A 16 -10.19 11.14 -1.73
CA TYR A 16 -10.75 10.69 -0.44
C TYR A 16 -10.76 11.78 0.63
N GLN A 17 -10.22 12.98 0.36
CA GLN A 17 -10.25 14.07 1.32
C GLN A 17 -11.65 14.69 1.46
N PRO A 18 -11.96 15.31 2.61
CA PRO A 18 -13.24 15.99 2.83
C PRO A 18 -13.58 16.99 1.73
N GLY A 19 -14.82 16.94 1.24
CA GLY A 19 -15.30 17.77 0.15
C GLY A 19 -15.03 17.23 -1.25
N ASN A 20 -14.30 16.13 -1.40
CA ASN A 20 -14.07 15.45 -2.65
C ASN A 20 -15.07 14.28 -2.86
N PRO A 21 -15.21 13.75 -4.09
CA PRO A 21 -16.28 12.81 -4.45
C PRO A 21 -16.33 11.53 -3.62
N TRP A 22 -15.18 11.00 -3.19
CA TRP A 22 -15.08 9.74 -2.43
C TRP A 22 -14.60 9.98 -1.00
N ALA A 23 -14.98 11.14 -0.42
CA ALA A 23 -14.50 11.51 0.91
C ALA A 23 -14.69 10.42 1.96
N CYS A 24 -13.64 10.15 2.73
CA CYS A 24 -13.64 9.26 3.89
C CYS A 24 -13.69 10.08 5.19
N ALA A 25 -14.35 9.53 6.23
CA ALA A 25 -14.61 10.25 7.47
C ALA A 25 -13.35 10.72 8.20
N HIS A 26 -12.39 9.83 8.44
CA HIS A 26 -11.19 10.09 9.24
C HIS A 26 -9.89 10.04 8.43
N VAL A 27 -9.96 10.34 7.12
CA VAL A 27 -8.79 10.23 6.23
C VAL A 27 -7.62 11.12 6.65
N ASN A 28 -7.89 12.31 7.19
CA ASN A 28 -6.83 13.22 7.61
C ASN A 28 -6.14 12.74 8.90
N GLU A 29 -6.91 12.18 9.83
CA GLU A 29 -6.41 11.56 11.05
C GLU A 29 -5.58 10.31 10.72
N ALA A 30 -6.10 9.45 9.85
CA ALA A 30 -5.37 8.29 9.34
C ALA A 30 -4.06 8.69 8.66
N ALA A 31 -4.08 9.76 7.84
CA ALA A 31 -2.88 10.29 7.20
C ALA A 31 -1.81 10.75 8.19
N GLN A 32 -2.21 11.35 9.32
CA GLN A 32 -1.28 11.76 10.37
C GLN A 32 -0.63 10.55 11.04
N GLN A 33 -1.40 9.51 11.32
CA GLN A 33 -0.87 8.27 11.90
C GLN A 33 0.07 7.56 10.93
N ILE A 34 -0.30 7.49 9.65
CA ILE A 34 0.58 6.95 8.59
C ILE A 34 1.87 7.76 8.51
N ALA A 35 1.80 9.08 8.54
CA ALA A 35 2.99 9.93 8.52
C ALA A 35 3.91 9.64 9.73
N THR A 36 3.35 9.51 10.94
CA THR A 36 4.10 9.13 12.14
C THR A 36 4.78 7.76 11.97
N LEU A 37 4.06 6.78 11.41
CA LEU A 37 4.60 5.46 11.12
C LEU A 37 5.78 5.53 10.14
N LEU A 38 5.61 6.26 9.03
CA LEU A 38 6.62 6.37 7.98
C LEU A 38 7.86 7.14 8.46
N ASP A 39 7.68 8.21 9.24
CA ASP A 39 8.81 8.92 9.87
C ASP A 39 9.62 7.97 10.77
N HIS A 40 8.95 7.12 11.56
CA HIS A 40 9.63 6.14 12.39
C HIS A 40 10.37 5.05 11.58
N VAL A 41 9.81 4.60 10.46
CA VAL A 41 10.52 3.69 9.54
C VAL A 41 11.77 4.33 8.97
N LEU A 42 11.73 5.62 8.60
CA LEU A 42 12.90 6.36 8.12
C LEU A 42 13.98 6.48 9.20
N GLU A 43 13.60 6.79 10.45
CA GLU A 43 14.52 6.82 11.59
C GLU A 43 15.25 5.48 11.80
N LEU A 44 14.53 4.37 11.70
CA LEU A 44 15.12 3.03 11.82
C LEU A 44 16.07 2.71 10.66
N ARG A 45 15.70 3.09 9.44
CA ARG A 45 16.53 2.92 8.25
C ARG A 45 17.85 3.71 8.37
N ASP A 46 17.76 4.94 8.86
CA ASP A 46 18.92 5.80 9.05
C ASP A 46 19.84 5.34 10.20
N ALA A 47 19.26 4.73 11.24
CA ALA A 47 20.00 4.18 12.37
C ALA A 47 20.67 2.83 12.06
N SER A 48 20.37 2.21 10.90
CA SER A 48 20.91 0.90 10.53
C SER A 48 22.37 1.03 10.07
N PRO A 49 23.32 0.24 10.61
CA PRO A 49 24.74 0.32 10.25
C PRO A 49 25.06 -0.04 8.79
N ALA A 50 24.12 -0.57 8.03
CA ALA A 50 24.27 -0.86 6.60
C ALA A 50 24.42 0.42 5.74
N ASN A 51 23.89 1.56 6.18
CA ASN A 51 24.03 2.85 5.48
C ASN A 51 25.34 3.59 5.78
N ALA A 52 26.19 3.07 6.66
CA ALA A 52 27.46 3.71 7.03
C ALA A 52 28.63 3.38 6.06
N SER A 53 28.43 2.52 5.08
CA SER A 53 29.49 2.16 4.10
C SER A 53 28.86 1.67 2.78
N ASP A 54 28.70 2.48 1.79
CA ASP A 54 29.24 2.33 0.44
C ASP A 54 28.63 3.34 -0.56
N SER A 55 29.35 4.41 -0.80
CA SER A 55 29.19 5.22 -2.01
C SER A 55 30.11 4.66 -3.10
N THR A 56 29.80 3.50 -3.64
CA THR A 56 30.48 2.99 -4.83
C THR A 56 29.46 2.83 -5.95
N VAL A 57 29.44 3.80 -6.85
CA VAL A 57 28.70 3.76 -8.12
C VAL A 57 29.29 2.67 -8.98
N ILE A 58 28.56 1.58 -9.20
CA ILE A 58 28.86 0.60 -10.26
C ILE A 58 27.91 0.84 -11.42
N THR A 59 28.44 1.46 -12.46
CA THR A 59 27.81 1.51 -13.79
C THR A 59 28.07 0.16 -14.49
N SER A 60 27.05 -0.63 -14.74
CA SER A 60 27.12 -1.73 -15.71
C SER A 60 26.07 -1.55 -16.80
N ARG A 61 26.57 -1.29 -18.01
CA ARG A 61 25.86 -1.48 -19.28
C ARG A 61 25.87 -2.97 -19.61
N ASP A 62 24.86 -3.36 -20.37
CA ASP A 62 24.67 -4.59 -21.17
C ASP A 62 23.72 -5.64 -20.59
N ALA A 63 22.53 -5.68 -21.16
CA ALA A 63 21.77 -6.91 -21.39
C ALA A 63 20.89 -6.77 -22.64
N ALA A 64 21.11 -7.69 -23.57
CA ALA A 64 20.44 -7.82 -24.86
C ALA A 64 19.05 -8.48 -24.75
N PRO A 65 18.19 -8.40 -25.79
CA PRO A 65 16.76 -8.73 -25.72
C PRO A 65 16.47 -10.21 -26.01
N GLY A 66 15.51 -10.78 -25.27
CA GLY A 66 14.96 -12.13 -25.49
C GLY A 66 13.45 -12.19 -25.38
N THR A 67 12.83 -12.33 -26.52
CA THR A 67 11.52 -12.85 -26.97
C THR A 67 10.41 -13.23 -25.99
N ALA A 68 9.29 -12.51 -26.14
CA ALA A 68 7.86 -12.86 -26.32
C ALA A 68 7.21 -14.02 -25.52
N ALA A 69 6.19 -13.76 -24.79
CA ALA A 69 4.74 -13.87 -24.96
C ALA A 69 4.02 -14.32 -23.70
N ALA A 70 3.25 -13.44 -23.13
CA ALA A 70 1.93 -13.69 -22.52
C ALA A 70 1.35 -12.33 -22.13
N ALA A 71 0.16 -12.01 -22.64
CA ALA A 71 -0.57 -10.81 -22.30
C ALA A 71 -1.02 -10.88 -20.84
N SER A 72 -0.25 -10.29 -19.95
CA SER A 72 -0.62 -9.98 -18.57
C SER A 72 -0.81 -8.48 -18.49
N GLN A 73 -1.90 -8.08 -17.86
CA GLN A 73 -2.29 -6.69 -17.63
C GLN A 73 -1.09 -5.86 -17.17
N ARG A 74 -0.67 -4.90 -17.97
CA ARG A 74 0.40 -3.97 -17.62
C ARG A 74 -0.14 -2.93 -16.65
N SER A 75 0.05 -3.16 -15.36
CA SER A 75 0.09 -2.05 -14.40
C SER A 75 1.28 -1.16 -14.78
N THR A 76 1.00 0.09 -15.12
CA THR A 76 2.06 1.07 -15.34
C THR A 76 2.73 1.36 -14.01
N VAL A 77 3.97 0.93 -13.86
CA VAL A 77 4.84 1.36 -12.79
C VAL A 77 5.19 2.81 -13.10
N GLY A 78 4.78 3.75 -12.24
CA GLY A 78 5.30 5.12 -12.31
C GLY A 78 6.83 5.03 -12.26
N GLU A 79 7.51 5.73 -13.19
CA GLU A 79 8.98 5.71 -13.32
C GLU A 79 9.68 6.40 -12.12
N SER A 80 9.42 5.95 -10.91
CA SER A 80 10.27 6.20 -9.77
C SER A 80 11.00 4.89 -9.48
N SER A 81 12.21 4.81 -9.99
CA SER A 81 13.25 3.79 -9.81
C SER A 81 12.87 2.56 -8.96
N VAL A 82 12.26 1.54 -9.61
CA VAL A 82 12.24 0.17 -9.08
C VAL A 82 13.65 -0.46 -9.22
N ALA A 83 14.68 0.36 -9.18
CA ALA A 83 16.06 -0.06 -9.19
C ALA A 83 16.53 -0.15 -7.75
N ASN A 84 16.64 -1.37 -7.28
CA ASN A 84 17.35 -1.73 -6.06
C ASN A 84 16.53 -1.67 -4.75
N THR A 85 15.56 -2.58 -4.59
CA THR A 85 15.18 -3.03 -3.25
C THR A 85 16.32 -3.89 -2.69
N SER A 86 17.48 -3.28 -2.45
CA SER A 86 18.45 -3.85 -1.53
C SER A 86 17.75 -3.98 -0.18
N VAL A 87 17.76 -5.20 0.32
CA VAL A 87 17.15 -5.54 1.60
C VAL A 87 17.89 -4.79 2.68
N ASP A 88 17.46 -3.61 3.03
CA ASP A 88 17.81 -3.06 4.31
C ASP A 88 16.99 -3.78 5.38
N MET A 89 17.60 -4.82 5.96
CA MET A 89 17.00 -5.63 7.03
C MET A 89 16.92 -4.87 8.36
N GLY A 90 17.17 -3.57 8.35
CA GLY A 90 17.10 -2.71 9.54
C GLY A 90 15.69 -2.19 9.84
N ALA A 91 14.82 -2.10 8.83
CA ALA A 91 13.48 -1.56 8.92
C ALA A 91 12.48 -2.36 8.07
N PRO A 92 11.16 -2.27 8.35
CA PRO A 92 10.13 -2.88 7.49
C PRO A 92 10.16 -2.34 6.07
N SER A 93 9.74 -3.17 5.11
CA SER A 93 9.46 -2.70 3.74
C SER A 93 8.19 -1.85 3.72
N VAL A 94 8.17 -0.79 2.91
CA VAL A 94 7.00 0.07 2.73
C VAL A 94 6.64 0.14 1.25
N LEU A 95 5.36 -0.02 0.94
CA LEU A 95 4.79 0.16 -0.40
C LEU A 95 3.57 1.08 -0.30
N LEU A 96 3.55 2.15 -1.08
CA LEU A 96 2.39 2.99 -1.25
C LEU A 96 1.60 2.52 -2.47
N THR A 97 0.27 2.66 -2.46
CA THR A 97 -0.55 2.37 -3.64
C THR A 97 -1.43 3.55 -4.01
N ARG A 98 -1.83 3.59 -5.30
CA ARG A 98 -2.89 4.45 -5.80
C ARG A 98 -3.87 3.62 -6.61
N TYR A 99 -5.15 3.92 -6.47
CA TYR A 99 -6.14 3.46 -7.44
C TYR A 99 -6.09 4.38 -8.66
N ILE A 100 -5.82 3.81 -9.82
CA ILE A 100 -5.85 4.49 -11.13
C ILE A 100 -6.73 3.64 -12.05
N ALA A 101 -7.82 4.22 -12.55
CA ALA A 101 -8.69 3.52 -13.48
C ALA A 101 -7.91 3.11 -14.73
N PRO A 102 -8.06 1.87 -15.22
CA PRO A 102 -7.44 1.44 -16.46
C PRO A 102 -8.09 2.12 -17.67
N ALA A 103 -7.46 2.02 -18.84
CA ALA A 103 -8.09 2.42 -20.08
C ALA A 103 -9.39 1.61 -20.33
N ASP A 104 -10.32 2.17 -21.09
CA ASP A 104 -11.65 1.56 -21.30
C ASP A 104 -11.56 0.14 -21.88
N GLU A 105 -10.60 -0.10 -22.78
CA GLU A 105 -10.35 -1.40 -23.40
C GLU A 105 -9.79 -2.46 -22.44
N ASP A 106 -9.18 -2.03 -21.35
CA ASP A 106 -8.59 -2.91 -20.34
C ASP A 106 -9.56 -3.18 -19.16
N ALA A 107 -10.63 -2.40 -19.06
CA ALA A 107 -11.62 -2.57 -18.00
C ALA A 107 -12.58 -3.73 -18.33
N GLN A 108 -12.74 -4.66 -17.41
CA GLN A 108 -13.58 -5.85 -17.62
C GLN A 108 -14.75 -5.91 -16.63
N GLY A 109 -15.90 -6.42 -17.14
CA GLY A 109 -17.07 -6.68 -16.32
C GLY A 109 -17.57 -5.43 -15.60
N VAL A 110 -17.83 -5.54 -14.31
CA VAL A 110 -18.32 -4.43 -13.47
C VAL A 110 -17.37 -3.23 -13.43
N TRP A 111 -16.07 -3.45 -13.64
CA TRP A 111 -15.10 -2.35 -13.66
C TRP A 111 -15.27 -1.42 -14.87
N ALA A 112 -15.71 -1.94 -16.01
CA ALA A 112 -16.05 -1.11 -17.16
C ALA A 112 -17.22 -0.17 -16.87
N ASP A 113 -18.25 -0.66 -16.17
CA ASP A 113 -19.40 0.15 -15.76
C ASP A 113 -19.00 1.16 -14.69
N TYR A 114 -18.29 0.71 -13.66
CA TYR A 114 -17.79 1.57 -12.57
C TYR A 114 -16.93 2.72 -13.09
N ASN A 115 -15.96 2.44 -13.97
CA ASN A 115 -15.07 3.45 -14.51
C ASN A 115 -15.82 4.44 -15.42
N ARG A 116 -16.81 3.97 -16.16
CA ARG A 116 -17.66 4.85 -16.99
C ARG A 116 -18.48 5.81 -16.12
N GLU A 117 -19.08 5.32 -15.04
CA GLU A 117 -19.85 6.16 -14.11
C GLU A 117 -18.97 7.18 -13.39
N ASN A 118 -17.74 6.81 -13.06
CA ASN A 118 -16.78 7.64 -12.35
C ASN A 118 -15.78 8.36 -13.26
N ARG A 119 -16.01 8.40 -14.59
CA ARG A 119 -15.06 8.94 -15.56
C ARG A 119 -14.55 10.34 -15.22
N ALA A 120 -15.44 11.25 -14.86
CA ALA A 120 -15.07 12.64 -14.54
C ALA A 120 -14.15 12.75 -13.31
N ILE A 121 -14.21 11.78 -12.40
CA ILE A 121 -13.35 11.69 -11.22
C ILE A 121 -12.01 11.07 -11.65
N ASN A 122 -12.07 9.94 -12.35
CA ASN A 122 -10.89 9.18 -12.77
C ASN A 122 -9.97 9.96 -13.71
N GLU A 123 -10.53 10.77 -14.60
CA GLU A 123 -9.79 11.62 -15.55
C GLU A 123 -9.25 12.91 -14.92
N ASN A 124 -9.62 13.22 -13.67
CA ASN A 124 -9.09 14.39 -12.98
C ASN A 124 -7.74 14.06 -12.32
N PRO A 125 -6.60 14.55 -12.87
CA PRO A 125 -5.28 14.20 -12.38
C PRO A 125 -5.06 14.63 -10.92
N VAL A 126 -5.72 15.70 -10.47
CA VAL A 126 -5.61 16.18 -9.09
C VAL A 126 -6.20 15.18 -8.10
N MET A 127 -7.28 14.48 -8.47
CA MET A 127 -7.92 13.48 -7.63
C MET A 127 -7.02 12.24 -7.44
N ASN A 128 -6.18 11.95 -8.43
CA ASN A 128 -5.28 10.81 -8.43
C ASN A 128 -3.98 11.05 -7.64
N GLU A 129 -3.66 12.30 -7.30
CA GLU A 129 -2.46 12.61 -6.52
C GLU A 129 -2.59 12.15 -5.07
N PHE A 130 -1.45 11.80 -4.46
CA PHE A 130 -1.40 11.59 -3.01
C PHE A 130 -1.78 12.85 -2.24
N ILE A 131 -2.42 12.67 -1.08
CA ILE A 131 -2.67 13.78 -0.15
C ILE A 131 -1.34 14.36 0.35
N PRO A 132 -1.28 15.67 0.67
CA PRO A 132 -0.01 16.35 0.99
C PRO A 132 0.78 15.68 2.11
N ALA A 133 0.11 15.14 3.13
CA ALA A 133 0.77 14.46 4.24
C ALA A 133 1.54 13.21 3.81
N ILE A 134 1.12 12.55 2.73
CA ILE A 134 1.73 11.31 2.21
C ILE A 134 2.64 11.59 1.01
N ALA A 135 2.34 12.61 0.20
CA ALA A 135 3.09 12.94 -1.01
C ALA A 135 4.60 13.14 -0.76
N ARG A 136 4.99 13.60 0.43
CA ARG A 136 6.41 13.80 0.80
C ARG A 136 7.22 12.50 0.87
N TYR A 137 6.56 11.35 0.97
CA TYR A 137 7.23 10.05 1.10
C TYR A 137 7.42 9.30 -0.22
N VAL A 138 6.93 9.83 -1.34
CA VAL A 138 7.04 9.15 -2.65
C VAL A 138 8.47 9.10 -3.20
N GLU A 139 9.36 9.95 -2.69
CA GLU A 139 10.80 9.91 -3.01
C GLU A 139 11.56 8.92 -2.12
N GLU A 140 10.98 8.55 -0.98
CA GLU A 140 11.59 7.67 0.02
C GLU A 140 11.13 6.21 -0.10
N PHE A 141 9.88 6.01 -0.53
CA PHE A 141 9.27 4.69 -0.66
C PHE A 141 8.67 4.49 -2.04
N PRO A 142 8.77 3.28 -2.61
CA PRO A 142 8.14 2.96 -3.88
C PRO A 142 6.62 3.06 -3.79
N TYR A 143 6.01 3.49 -4.88
CA TYR A 143 4.56 3.42 -5.04
C TYR A 143 4.19 2.71 -6.33
N ILE A 144 3.01 2.13 -6.34
CA ILE A 144 2.45 1.39 -7.46
C ILE A 144 1.00 1.80 -7.72
N ASP A 145 0.62 1.78 -8.99
CA ASP A 145 -0.75 1.99 -9.40
C ASP A 145 -1.46 0.63 -9.54
N LYS A 146 -2.69 0.55 -9.06
CA LYS A 146 -3.57 -0.60 -9.19
C LYS A 146 -4.93 -0.17 -9.75
N CYS A 147 -5.63 -1.07 -10.40
CA CYS A 147 -6.91 -0.80 -11.06
C CYS A 147 -8.09 -1.61 -10.47
N THR A 148 -7.88 -2.26 -9.34
CA THR A 148 -8.88 -3.02 -8.58
C THR A 148 -8.77 -2.70 -7.10
N TYR A 149 -9.68 -3.22 -6.26
CA TYR A 149 -9.64 -2.95 -4.83
C TYR A 149 -8.40 -3.54 -4.16
N SER A 150 -8.13 -4.83 -4.36
CA SER A 150 -7.01 -5.48 -3.69
C SER A 150 -5.65 -5.04 -4.26
N CYS A 151 -4.70 -4.80 -3.36
CA CYS A 151 -3.30 -4.53 -3.72
C CYS A 151 -2.60 -5.75 -4.30
N PHE A 152 -3.07 -6.96 -3.99
CA PHE A 152 -2.50 -8.20 -4.50
C PHE A 152 -2.81 -8.48 -5.97
N SER A 153 -3.62 -7.65 -6.64
CA SER A 153 -3.69 -7.62 -8.11
C SER A 153 -2.35 -7.25 -8.76
N ASN A 154 -1.45 -6.61 -8.00
CA ASN A 154 -0.11 -6.21 -8.47
C ASN A 154 0.96 -7.20 -8.00
N GLU A 155 1.81 -7.65 -8.94
CA GLU A 155 2.87 -8.64 -8.68
C GLU A 155 3.93 -8.15 -7.67
N TYR A 156 4.26 -6.85 -7.68
CA TYR A 156 5.26 -6.31 -6.73
C TYR A 156 4.79 -6.41 -5.28
N VAL A 157 3.49 -6.23 -5.04
CA VAL A 157 2.92 -6.41 -3.69
C VAL A 157 3.01 -7.87 -3.27
N ARG A 158 2.71 -8.80 -4.18
CA ARG A 158 2.84 -10.26 -3.91
C ARG A 158 4.26 -10.63 -3.56
N VAL A 159 5.23 -10.19 -4.35
CA VAL A 159 6.65 -10.47 -4.09
C VAL A 159 7.09 -9.92 -2.73
N ALA A 160 6.68 -8.70 -2.37
CA ALA A 160 6.99 -8.12 -1.07
C ALA A 160 6.34 -8.90 0.08
N ALA A 161 5.09 -9.32 -0.09
CA ALA A 161 4.36 -10.11 0.90
C ALA A 161 4.92 -11.53 1.07
N ASP A 162 5.25 -12.21 -0.02
CA ASP A 162 5.90 -13.53 0.00
C ASP A 162 7.22 -13.47 0.77
N ARG A 163 8.00 -12.43 0.52
CA ARG A 163 9.25 -12.20 1.23
C ARG A 163 9.01 -11.99 2.72
N SER A 164 8.05 -11.14 3.10
CA SER A 164 7.67 -10.94 4.49
C SER A 164 7.28 -12.27 5.14
N MET A 165 6.41 -13.05 4.49
CA MET A 165 5.95 -14.35 4.99
C MET A 165 7.10 -15.35 5.20
N VAL A 166 8.03 -15.46 4.25
CA VAL A 166 9.19 -16.36 4.34
C VAL A 166 10.09 -16.04 5.55
N HIS A 167 10.15 -14.77 5.92
CA HIS A 167 10.94 -14.32 7.09
C HIS A 167 10.11 -14.20 8.38
N GLY A 168 8.86 -14.69 8.38
CA GLY A 168 7.98 -14.65 9.57
C GLY A 168 7.39 -13.29 9.86
N GLY A 169 7.43 -12.35 8.92
CA GLY A 169 6.79 -11.05 9.00
C GLY A 169 5.29 -11.09 8.68
N ARG A 170 4.65 -9.94 8.79
CA ARG A 170 3.23 -9.71 8.57
C ARG A 170 3.03 -8.59 7.55
N ILE A 171 1.84 -8.53 6.99
CA ILE A 171 1.40 -7.41 6.15
C ILE A 171 0.65 -6.41 7.03
N VAL A 172 1.15 -5.19 7.10
CA VAL A 172 0.57 -4.13 7.90
C VAL A 172 -0.30 -3.25 7.01
N LEU A 173 -1.59 -3.19 7.33
CA LEU A 173 -2.59 -2.47 6.54
C LEU A 173 -2.83 -1.09 7.12
N SER A 174 -2.74 -0.08 6.26
CA SER A 174 -3.11 1.31 6.52
C SER A 174 -3.68 1.96 5.26
N GLY A 175 -4.42 3.03 5.39
CA GLY A 175 -4.97 3.80 4.27
C GLY A 175 -6.48 3.67 4.07
N VAL A 176 -6.94 3.80 2.83
CA VAL A 176 -8.36 3.89 2.46
C VAL A 176 -8.70 2.98 1.27
N VAL A 177 -9.95 2.64 1.01
CA VAL A 177 -11.14 2.76 1.86
C VAL A 177 -11.22 1.50 2.70
N ALA A 178 -11.46 1.61 4.00
CA ALA A 178 -11.39 0.48 4.94
C ALA A 178 -12.25 -0.71 4.46
N GLU A 179 -13.52 -0.47 4.11
CA GLU A 179 -14.49 -1.48 3.67
C GLU A 179 -14.31 -1.95 2.22
N CYS A 180 -13.44 -1.30 1.44
CA CYS A 180 -13.18 -1.63 0.02
C CYS A 180 -11.74 -2.13 -0.18
N CYS A 181 -10.82 -1.21 -0.48
CA CYS A 181 -9.44 -1.57 -0.86
C CYS A 181 -8.70 -2.28 0.27
N VAL A 182 -8.85 -1.82 1.52
CA VAL A 182 -8.17 -2.42 2.67
C VAL A 182 -8.73 -3.81 2.96
N LEU A 183 -10.05 -3.95 3.06
CA LEU A 183 -10.71 -5.24 3.35
C LEU A 183 -10.53 -6.25 2.22
N SER A 184 -10.57 -5.83 0.95
CA SER A 184 -10.30 -6.71 -0.20
C SER A 184 -8.86 -7.20 -0.21
N THR A 185 -7.90 -6.34 0.12
CA THR A 185 -6.49 -6.72 0.25
C THR A 185 -6.32 -7.73 1.39
N PHE A 186 -6.98 -7.52 2.52
CA PHE A 186 -6.95 -8.45 3.65
C PHE A 186 -7.45 -9.85 3.25
N PHE A 187 -8.63 -9.96 2.64
CA PHE A 187 -9.19 -11.27 2.31
C PHE A 187 -8.38 -12.01 1.23
N GLU A 188 -7.99 -11.33 0.13
CA GLU A 188 -7.15 -11.97 -0.89
C GLU A 188 -5.82 -12.45 -0.32
N GLY A 189 -5.18 -11.64 0.54
CA GLY A 189 -3.93 -12.03 1.16
C GLY A 189 -4.08 -13.11 2.23
N THR A 190 -5.21 -13.15 2.94
CA THR A 190 -5.54 -14.24 3.88
C THR A 190 -5.67 -15.58 3.15
N ASP A 191 -6.34 -15.58 1.99
CA ASP A 191 -6.47 -16.77 1.14
C ASP A 191 -5.11 -17.21 0.57
N ALA A 192 -4.18 -16.27 0.37
CA ALA A 192 -2.79 -16.55 0.00
C ALA A 192 -1.91 -17.01 1.18
N GLY A 193 -2.42 -16.97 2.42
CA GLY A 193 -1.72 -17.45 3.62
C GLY A 193 -0.95 -16.40 4.41
N TYR A 194 -1.08 -15.11 4.08
CA TYR A 194 -0.41 -14.04 4.81
C TYR A 194 -1.07 -13.75 6.16
N ARG A 195 -0.28 -13.27 7.10
CA ARG A 195 -0.74 -12.74 8.40
C ARG A 195 -0.75 -11.22 8.35
N PHE A 196 -1.71 -10.64 9.05
CA PHE A 196 -1.93 -9.20 8.97
C PHE A 196 -1.84 -8.50 10.31
N VAL A 197 -1.51 -7.22 10.23
CA VAL A 197 -1.78 -6.20 11.25
C VAL A 197 -2.70 -5.17 10.61
N TYR A 198 -3.80 -4.84 11.27
CA TYR A 198 -4.69 -3.77 10.88
C TYR A 198 -4.52 -2.59 11.83
N LEU A 199 -4.07 -1.45 11.32
CA LEU A 199 -3.87 -0.25 12.13
C LEU A 199 -5.19 0.51 12.26
N THR A 200 -5.80 0.41 13.45
CA THR A 200 -7.17 0.90 13.71
C THR A 200 -7.32 2.42 13.62
N ASP A 201 -6.24 3.16 13.80
CA ASP A 201 -6.17 4.61 13.75
C ASP A 201 -5.50 5.14 12.45
N ALA A 202 -5.05 4.23 11.58
CA ALA A 202 -4.41 4.54 10.31
C ALA A 202 -5.20 4.02 9.08
N CYS A 203 -6.41 3.49 9.29
CA CYS A 203 -7.35 3.11 8.25
C CYS A 203 -8.62 3.96 8.38
N ALA A 204 -9.15 4.46 7.25
CA ALA A 204 -10.38 5.22 7.23
C ALA A 204 -11.39 4.65 6.21
N GLY A 205 -12.66 4.66 6.57
CA GLY A 205 -13.80 4.27 5.75
C GLY A 205 -14.62 5.46 5.28
N VAL A 206 -15.65 5.20 4.49
CA VAL A 206 -16.57 6.24 4.02
C VAL A 206 -17.24 6.96 5.19
N ASP A 207 -17.53 6.24 6.27
CA ASP A 207 -18.08 6.76 7.52
C ASP A 207 -17.66 5.91 8.73
N VAL A 208 -17.97 6.42 9.92
CA VAL A 208 -17.65 5.77 11.22
C VAL A 208 -18.30 4.40 11.37
N GLU A 209 -19.49 4.19 10.78
CA GLU A 209 -20.19 2.91 10.85
C GLU A 209 -19.47 1.86 10.00
N SER A 210 -19.04 2.21 8.81
CA SER A 210 -18.25 1.36 7.92
C SER A 210 -16.91 0.98 8.56
N GLU A 211 -16.21 1.92 9.17
CA GLU A 211 -14.96 1.65 9.92
C GLU A 211 -15.19 0.63 11.04
N ARG A 212 -16.26 0.83 11.83
CA ARG A 212 -16.63 -0.07 12.91
C ARG A 212 -17.01 -1.45 12.40
N ALA A 213 -17.74 -1.54 11.28
CA ALA A 213 -18.12 -2.80 10.66
C ALA A 213 -16.88 -3.60 10.24
N VAL A 214 -15.90 -2.96 9.60
CA VAL A 214 -14.62 -3.59 9.23
C VAL A 214 -13.88 -4.10 10.47
N GLN A 215 -13.73 -3.28 11.50
CA GLN A 215 -13.08 -3.71 12.74
C GLN A 215 -13.80 -4.89 13.40
N THR A 216 -15.13 -4.91 13.36
CA THR A 216 -15.93 -6.03 13.89
C THR A 216 -15.67 -7.33 13.12
N ILE A 217 -15.60 -7.27 11.78
CA ILE A 217 -15.26 -8.42 10.93
C ILE A 217 -13.86 -8.93 11.27
N LEU A 218 -12.89 -8.05 11.30
CA LEU A 218 -11.49 -8.41 11.56
C LEU A 218 -11.28 -8.95 12.98
N GLN A 219 -11.99 -8.40 13.96
CA GLN A 219 -11.96 -8.88 15.35
C GLN A 219 -12.39 -10.35 15.45
N GLY A 220 -13.33 -10.79 14.61
CA GLY A 220 -13.76 -12.20 14.54
C GLY A 220 -12.68 -13.15 13.98
N LEU A 221 -11.66 -12.61 13.31
CA LEU A 221 -10.56 -13.36 12.70
C LEU A 221 -9.23 -13.20 13.47
N SER A 222 -9.26 -12.36 14.50
CA SER A 222 -8.12 -12.10 15.38
C SER A 222 -8.00 -13.20 16.45
N PRO A 223 -6.75 -13.54 16.92
CA PRO A 223 -5.48 -13.00 16.47
C PRO A 223 -4.81 -13.83 15.35
N LEU A 224 -5.48 -14.87 14.85
CA LEU A 224 -4.84 -15.85 13.96
C LEU A 224 -4.50 -15.26 12.58
N HIS A 225 -5.46 -14.59 11.96
CA HIS A 225 -5.29 -14.02 10.62
C HIS A 225 -4.84 -12.56 10.66
N VAL A 226 -5.29 -11.83 11.67
CA VAL A 226 -5.03 -10.39 11.82
C VAL A 226 -4.92 -9.99 13.28
N GLU A 227 -4.00 -9.10 13.59
CA GLU A 227 -3.89 -8.40 14.86
C GLU A 227 -4.40 -6.96 14.66
N LEU A 228 -5.32 -6.51 15.51
CA LEU A 228 -5.80 -5.13 15.49
C LEU A 228 -5.05 -4.34 16.56
N MET A 229 -4.40 -3.26 16.14
CA MET A 229 -3.68 -2.38 17.05
C MET A 229 -3.63 -0.95 16.53
N THR A 230 -3.32 -0.01 17.38
CA THR A 230 -3.03 1.37 16.97
C THR A 230 -1.63 1.48 16.38
N THR A 231 -1.38 2.55 15.64
CA THR A 231 -0.04 2.88 15.12
C THR A 231 1.00 2.94 16.25
N ALA A 232 0.63 3.56 17.37
CA ALA A 232 1.54 3.66 18.52
C ALA A 232 1.87 2.29 19.14
N GLU A 233 0.89 1.38 19.25
CA GLU A 233 1.11 0.01 19.72
C GLU A 233 2.01 -0.78 18.78
N TYR A 234 1.79 -0.64 17.46
CA TYR A 234 2.62 -1.30 16.44
C TYR A 234 4.07 -0.80 16.48
N ILE A 235 4.29 0.51 16.55
CA ILE A 235 5.64 1.09 16.63
C ILE A 235 6.39 0.57 17.88
N ASN A 236 5.70 0.47 19.01
CA ASN A 236 6.30 0.06 20.29
C ASN A 236 6.28 -1.46 20.53
N GLU A 237 5.84 -2.27 19.56
CA GLU A 237 5.87 -3.73 19.66
C GLU A 237 7.33 -4.23 19.83
N LYS A 238 7.53 -5.12 20.81
CA LYS A 238 8.86 -5.70 21.13
C LYS A 238 9.10 -7.01 20.41
#